data_9ecde19f026b225ee6dc0524dd6b10df
#
_entry.id   9ecde19f026b225ee6dc0524dd6b10df
#
_cell.length_a   1.000
_cell.length_b   1.000
_cell.length_c   1.000
_cell.angle_alpha   90.00
_cell.angle_beta   90.00
_cell.angle_gamma   90.00
#
_symmetry.space_group_name_H-M   'P 1'
#
loop_
_entity.id
_entity.type
_entity.pdbx_description
1 polymer ?
#
loop_
_entity_poly.entity_id
_entity_poly.type
_entity_poly.pdbx_seq_one_letter_code
_entity_poly.pdbx_strand_id
1 'polypeptide(L)'
;MAAVSGTFNMMHPNPRKRRDGLRRLGLLAGACGQLGTSVITLCTGTRDPEDMWRSHPENDVPEAWQDLLASMERALEIAEEYEVTLAFEPEVNNVVASAEKGRRLLDDMQSSRLKVVMDAANLFREGELPHAEEVLDEAFELLDEDVVMAHAKDVKNTGEVVAAGRGELDYDRYLENLRGFGFEGPLILHNLEEGEVEGSVAFLRTKLGVNATYSEQRGR
;
A
#
# COMPACT_ATOMS: atom_id res chain seq x y z
N MET A 1 -14.34 7.66 -6.61
CA MET A 1 -12.91 7.22 -6.73
C MET A 1 -12.47 6.71 -5.37
N ALA A 2 -11.77 5.57 -5.29
CA ALA A 2 -11.34 5.02 -4.00
C ALA A 2 -10.17 5.82 -3.38
N ALA A 3 -9.15 6.07 -4.17
CA ALA A 3 -7.99 6.87 -3.78
C ALA A 3 -7.30 7.49 -5.00
N VAL A 4 -6.33 8.37 -4.74
CA VAL A 4 -5.35 8.83 -5.73
C VAL A 4 -3.95 8.49 -5.27
N SER A 5 -3.04 8.23 -6.20
CA SER A 5 -1.64 7.96 -5.87
C SER A 5 -0.88 9.27 -5.69
N GLY A 6 -0.37 9.49 -4.47
CA GLY A 6 0.54 10.57 -4.12
C GLY A 6 2.00 10.10 -4.02
N THR A 7 2.28 8.94 -4.56
CA THR A 7 3.56 8.25 -4.44
C THR A 7 4.75 9.08 -4.94
N PHE A 8 5.75 9.23 -4.09
CA PHE A 8 7.08 9.76 -4.39
C PHE A 8 8.09 9.17 -3.40
N ASN A 9 9.36 9.17 -3.73
CA ASN A 9 10.39 8.67 -2.80
C ASN A 9 10.57 9.65 -1.61
N MET A 10 9.87 9.40 -0.50
CA MET A 10 9.94 10.19 0.73
C MET A 10 11.32 10.12 1.39
N MET A 11 12.11 9.11 1.02
CA MET A 11 13.43 8.83 1.57
C MET A 11 14.58 9.16 0.63
N HIS A 12 14.29 9.75 -0.53
CA HIS A 12 15.32 10.11 -1.48
C HIS A 12 16.47 10.87 -0.80
N PRO A 13 17.76 10.46 -0.97
CA PRO A 13 18.91 11.07 -0.26
C PRO A 13 19.05 12.58 -0.53
N ASN A 14 18.59 13.05 -1.69
CA ASN A 14 18.55 14.48 -1.99
C ASN A 14 17.31 15.15 -1.37
N PRO A 15 17.47 16.02 -0.35
CA PRO A 15 16.34 16.66 0.32
C PRO A 15 15.55 17.63 -0.58
N ARG A 16 16.12 18.09 -1.71
CA ARG A 16 15.36 18.92 -2.68
C ARG A 16 14.30 18.07 -3.38
N LYS A 17 14.60 16.81 -3.71
CA LYS A 17 13.62 15.91 -4.32
C LYS A 17 12.51 15.53 -3.34
N ARG A 18 12.82 15.34 -2.04
CA ARG A 18 11.80 15.14 -1.01
C ARG A 18 10.87 16.34 -0.90
N ARG A 19 11.40 17.57 -0.83
CA ARG A 19 10.59 18.79 -0.79
C ARG A 19 9.72 19.00 -2.03
N ASP A 20 10.24 18.66 -3.22
CA ASP A 20 9.44 18.73 -4.44
C ASP A 20 8.31 17.70 -4.46
N GLY A 21 8.55 16.49 -3.93
CA GLY A 21 7.50 15.49 -3.70
C GLY A 21 6.39 16.01 -2.77
N LEU A 22 6.76 16.56 -1.62
CA LEU A 22 5.80 17.16 -0.67
C LEU A 22 5.00 18.32 -1.30
N ARG A 23 5.65 19.19 -2.07
CA ARG A 23 4.94 20.26 -2.80
C ARG A 23 3.89 19.68 -3.77
N ARG A 24 4.23 18.62 -4.51
CA ARG A 24 3.28 17.94 -5.42
C ARG A 24 2.18 17.24 -4.65
N LEU A 25 2.47 16.65 -3.49
CA LEU A 25 1.47 16.08 -2.60
C LEU A 25 0.43 17.13 -2.17
N GLY A 26 0.87 18.35 -1.81
CA GLY A 26 -0.05 19.45 -1.48
C GLY A 26 -0.97 19.85 -2.63
N LEU A 27 -0.45 19.89 -3.87
CA LEU A 27 -1.30 20.15 -5.06
C LEU A 27 -2.34 19.05 -5.29
N LEU A 28 -1.94 17.80 -5.08
CA LEU A 28 -2.82 16.65 -5.22
C LEU A 28 -3.90 16.64 -4.12
N ALA A 29 -3.51 16.89 -2.89
CA ALA A 29 -4.44 16.98 -1.75
C ALA A 29 -5.51 18.05 -1.98
N GLY A 30 -5.13 19.23 -2.49
CA GLY A 30 -6.07 20.28 -2.87
C GLY A 30 -7.04 19.90 -4.00
N ALA A 31 -6.71 18.89 -4.82
CA ALA A 31 -7.57 18.41 -5.89
C ALA A 31 -8.51 17.25 -5.45
N CYS A 32 -8.24 16.59 -4.32
CA CYS A 32 -8.94 15.37 -3.91
C CYS A 32 -10.46 15.52 -3.86
N GLY A 33 -10.97 16.64 -3.32
CA GLY A 33 -12.41 16.91 -3.27
C GLY A 33 -13.06 16.95 -4.65
N GLN A 34 -12.39 17.50 -5.67
CA GLN A 34 -12.87 17.54 -7.06
C GLN A 34 -12.78 16.15 -7.71
N LEU A 35 -11.85 15.31 -7.30
CA LEU A 35 -11.69 13.94 -7.78
C LEU A 35 -12.64 12.96 -7.10
N GLY A 36 -13.37 13.39 -6.07
CA GLY A 36 -14.33 12.57 -5.33
C GLY A 36 -13.67 11.51 -4.46
N THR A 37 -12.55 11.84 -3.83
CA THR A 37 -11.86 11.00 -2.84
C THR A 37 -11.26 11.86 -1.74
N SER A 38 -11.01 11.25 -0.59
CA SER A 38 -10.24 11.85 0.51
C SER A 38 -9.02 11.01 0.89
N VAL A 39 -8.69 9.96 0.11
CA VAL A 39 -7.57 9.07 0.39
C VAL A 39 -6.47 9.25 -0.65
N ILE A 40 -5.24 9.43 -0.16
CA ILE A 40 -4.03 9.51 -0.98
C ILE A 40 -3.10 8.37 -0.55
N THR A 41 -2.74 7.49 -1.49
CA THR A 41 -1.79 6.41 -1.22
C THR A 41 -0.35 6.90 -1.33
N LEU A 42 0.52 6.41 -0.46
CA LEU A 42 1.94 6.74 -0.41
C LEU A 42 2.78 5.47 -0.34
N CYS A 43 4.02 5.54 -0.82
CA CYS A 43 5.08 4.64 -0.38
C CYS A 43 6.06 5.39 0.53
N THR A 44 6.72 4.69 1.44
CA THR A 44 7.69 5.34 2.33
C THR A 44 9.03 5.58 1.62
N GLY A 45 9.33 4.81 0.57
CA GLY A 45 10.50 5.01 -0.27
C GLY A 45 11.79 4.44 0.30
N THR A 46 12.87 4.68 -0.41
CA THR A 46 14.19 4.09 -0.18
C THR A 46 15.30 5.14 -0.29
N ARG A 47 16.47 4.83 0.28
CA ARG A 47 17.70 5.63 0.13
C ARG A 47 18.34 5.51 -1.26
N ASP A 48 17.82 4.65 -2.14
CA ASP A 48 18.32 4.57 -3.50
C ASP A 48 18.06 5.88 -4.27
N PRO A 49 19.10 6.49 -4.86
CA PRO A 49 18.96 7.79 -5.54
C PRO A 49 18.38 7.70 -6.95
N GLU A 50 18.28 6.50 -7.52
CA GLU A 50 17.91 6.29 -8.92
C GLU A 50 16.58 5.58 -9.08
N ASP A 51 16.29 4.60 -8.17
CA ASP A 51 15.11 3.76 -8.25
C ASP A 51 14.41 3.67 -6.89
N MET A 52 13.23 4.25 -6.78
CA MET A 52 12.47 4.28 -5.52
C MET A 52 11.86 2.93 -5.13
N TRP A 53 11.96 1.92 -6.00
CA TRP A 53 11.47 0.57 -5.78
C TRP A 53 12.59 -0.43 -5.45
N ARG A 54 13.85 0.04 -5.48
CA ARG A 54 15.01 -0.78 -5.19
C ARG A 54 15.43 -0.62 -3.73
N SER A 55 15.60 -1.74 -3.03
CA SER A 55 16.12 -1.75 -1.66
C SER A 55 17.52 -1.15 -1.61
N HIS A 56 17.84 -0.48 -0.50
CA HIS A 56 19.16 0.11 -0.27
C HIS A 56 19.65 -0.21 1.15
N PRO A 57 20.94 -0.53 1.36
CA PRO A 57 21.46 -0.87 2.69
C PRO A 57 21.25 0.23 3.75
N GLU A 58 21.22 1.49 3.34
CA GLU A 58 20.96 2.62 4.24
C GLU A 58 19.49 2.79 4.62
N ASN A 59 18.58 1.92 4.16
CA ASN A 59 17.18 1.97 4.59
C ASN A 59 17.04 1.63 6.09
N ASP A 60 17.98 0.85 6.66
CA ASP A 60 17.92 0.36 8.03
C ASP A 60 18.75 1.19 9.04
N VAL A 61 19.42 2.25 8.59
CA VAL A 61 20.16 3.12 9.51
C VAL A 61 19.21 4.05 10.29
N PRO A 62 19.52 4.41 11.55
CA PRO A 62 18.67 5.27 12.38
C PRO A 62 18.33 6.62 11.71
N GLU A 63 19.26 7.18 10.96
CA GLU A 63 19.09 8.44 10.24
C GLU A 63 18.02 8.35 9.14
N ALA A 64 17.83 7.16 8.52
CA ALA A 64 16.77 6.93 7.57
C ALA A 64 15.40 7.02 8.24
N TRP A 65 15.24 6.43 9.42
CA TRP A 65 14.00 6.54 10.18
C TRP A 65 13.69 7.99 10.56
N GLN A 66 14.67 8.74 11.04
CA GLN A 66 14.49 10.16 11.38
C GLN A 66 14.11 11.03 10.19
N ASP A 67 14.74 10.81 9.04
CA ASP A 67 14.37 11.49 7.80
C ASP A 67 12.95 11.11 7.32
N LEU A 68 12.53 9.86 7.56
CA LEU A 68 11.16 9.42 7.26
C LEU A 68 10.17 10.18 8.15
N LEU A 69 10.38 10.21 9.46
CA LEU A 69 9.52 10.95 10.40
C LEU A 69 9.39 12.41 9.99
N ALA A 70 10.51 13.08 9.71
CA ALA A 70 10.49 14.48 9.27
C ALA A 70 9.76 14.69 7.94
N SER A 71 9.81 13.74 7.00
CA SER A 71 9.06 13.80 5.75
C SER A 71 7.58 13.53 5.98
N MET A 72 7.24 12.59 6.86
CA MET A 72 5.87 12.22 7.19
C MET A 72 5.17 13.33 7.98
N GLU A 73 5.84 13.99 8.94
CA GLU A 73 5.30 15.17 9.64
C GLU A 73 4.82 16.23 8.67
N ARG A 74 5.64 16.55 7.64
CA ARG A 74 5.27 17.51 6.60
C ARG A 74 4.13 17.03 5.71
N ALA A 75 4.08 15.73 5.41
CA ALA A 75 2.97 15.16 4.67
C ALA A 75 1.67 15.23 5.48
N LEU A 76 1.74 14.98 6.79
CA LEU A 76 0.59 15.06 7.70
C LEU A 76 0.09 16.49 7.91
N GLU A 77 0.97 17.50 7.95
CA GLU A 77 0.54 18.91 7.93
C GLU A 77 -0.33 19.21 6.69
N ILE A 78 0.06 18.67 5.52
CA ILE A 78 -0.74 18.80 4.28
C ILE A 78 -2.06 18.03 4.43
N ALA A 79 -2.04 16.83 4.99
CA ALA A 79 -3.25 16.03 5.19
C ALA A 79 -4.27 16.71 6.09
N GLU A 80 -3.82 17.38 7.16
CA GLU A 80 -4.68 18.16 8.03
C GLU A 80 -5.24 19.41 7.33
N GLU A 81 -4.41 20.15 6.58
CA GLU A 81 -4.83 21.35 5.84
C GLU A 81 -5.95 21.06 4.84
N TYR A 82 -5.87 19.92 4.12
CA TYR A 82 -6.82 19.55 3.07
C TYR A 82 -7.83 18.50 3.49
N GLU A 83 -7.84 18.10 4.77
CA GLU A 83 -8.76 17.10 5.35
C GLU A 83 -8.74 15.74 4.60
N VAL A 84 -7.55 15.31 4.14
CA VAL A 84 -7.33 14.03 3.47
C VAL A 84 -6.69 13.00 4.41
N THR A 85 -6.83 11.73 4.07
CA THR A 85 -6.14 10.61 4.71
C THR A 85 -4.96 10.20 3.85
N LEU A 86 -3.79 10.05 4.45
CA LEU A 86 -2.62 9.47 3.83
C LEU A 86 -2.55 7.99 4.21
N ALA A 87 -2.52 7.10 3.22
CA ALA A 87 -2.41 5.67 3.44
C ALA A 87 -1.10 5.15 2.86
N PHE A 88 -0.15 4.78 3.73
CA PHE A 88 1.13 4.23 3.30
C PHE A 88 1.07 2.71 3.15
N GLU A 89 1.92 2.19 2.30
CA GLU A 89 2.04 0.77 2.01
C GLU A 89 3.36 0.23 2.57
N PRO A 90 3.35 -0.70 3.55
CA PRO A 90 4.55 -1.45 3.94
C PRO A 90 5.05 -2.26 2.74
N GLU A 91 6.34 -2.15 2.44
CA GLU A 91 6.95 -2.80 1.29
C GLU A 91 8.40 -3.17 1.58
N VAL A 92 8.77 -4.43 1.36
CA VAL A 92 10.08 -5.01 1.71
C VAL A 92 11.30 -4.25 1.18
N ASN A 93 11.14 -3.46 0.13
CA ASN A 93 12.22 -2.64 -0.45
C ASN A 93 12.29 -1.22 0.11
N ASN A 94 11.32 -0.82 0.93
CA ASN A 94 11.22 0.52 1.49
C ASN A 94 11.83 0.61 2.90
N VAL A 95 11.90 1.82 3.46
CA VAL A 95 12.31 2.02 4.87
C VAL A 95 11.30 1.37 5.82
N VAL A 96 10.00 1.44 5.51
CA VAL A 96 8.96 0.67 6.20
C VAL A 96 8.79 -0.66 5.47
N ALA A 97 9.66 -1.60 5.81
CA ALA A 97 9.83 -2.87 5.11
C ALA A 97 9.01 -4.04 5.71
N SER A 98 8.26 -3.81 6.77
CA SER A 98 7.47 -4.85 7.46
C SER A 98 6.26 -4.25 8.18
N ALA A 99 5.37 -5.11 8.66
CA ALA A 99 4.22 -4.71 9.46
C ALA A 99 4.63 -4.07 10.79
N GLU A 100 5.66 -4.59 11.47
CA GLU A 100 6.17 -4.01 12.72
C GLU A 100 6.72 -2.59 12.49
N LYS A 101 7.44 -2.35 11.38
CA LYS A 101 7.87 -1.00 11.02
C LYS A 101 6.68 -0.11 10.66
N GLY A 102 5.62 -0.67 10.06
CA GLY A 102 4.36 0.01 9.81
C GLY A 102 3.69 0.45 11.12
N ARG A 103 3.54 -0.46 12.06
CA ARG A 103 2.99 -0.17 13.40
C ARG A 103 3.82 0.90 14.10
N ARG A 104 5.15 0.74 14.10
CA ARG A 104 6.05 1.73 14.67
C ARG A 104 5.86 3.13 14.06
N LEU A 105 5.68 3.24 12.73
CA LEU A 105 5.44 4.53 12.08
C LEU A 105 4.13 5.15 12.55
N LEU A 106 3.06 4.38 12.67
CA LEU A 106 1.78 4.84 13.19
C LEU A 106 1.91 5.32 14.65
N ASP A 107 2.63 4.56 15.48
CA ASP A 107 2.87 4.91 16.89
C ASP A 107 3.75 6.15 17.05
N ASP A 108 4.79 6.32 16.22
CA ASP A 108 5.66 7.50 16.26
C ASP A 108 4.91 8.76 15.79
N MET A 109 4.03 8.66 14.78
CA MET A 109 3.29 9.79 14.21
C MET A 109 2.02 10.18 14.98
N GLN A 110 1.33 9.23 15.59
CA GLN A 110 0.11 9.42 16.39
C GLN A 110 -0.96 10.28 15.70
N SER A 111 -1.11 10.16 14.38
CA SER A 111 -2.06 10.94 13.59
C SER A 111 -3.22 10.09 13.08
N SER A 112 -4.44 10.52 13.29
CA SER A 112 -5.64 9.89 12.71
C SER A 112 -5.70 9.99 11.18
N ARG A 113 -4.90 10.87 10.58
CA ARG A 113 -4.78 11.05 9.12
C ARG A 113 -3.80 10.07 8.49
N LEU A 114 -3.02 9.32 9.26
CA LEU A 114 -2.12 8.29 8.76
C LEU A 114 -2.76 6.92 8.88
N LYS A 115 -2.88 6.23 7.76
CA LYS A 115 -3.51 4.93 7.62
C LYS A 115 -2.67 4.01 6.75
N VAL A 116 -3.13 2.78 6.55
CA VAL A 116 -2.40 1.73 5.85
C VAL A 116 -3.14 1.27 4.59
N VAL A 117 -2.39 1.06 3.51
CA VAL A 117 -2.78 0.20 2.40
C VAL A 117 -2.18 -1.18 2.66
N MET A 118 -3.00 -2.20 2.78
CA MET A 118 -2.54 -3.57 2.90
C MET A 118 -2.33 -4.17 1.51
N ASP A 119 -1.08 -4.39 1.15
CA ASP A 119 -0.70 -5.16 -0.05
C ASP A 119 0.11 -6.39 0.38
N ALA A 120 -0.56 -7.53 0.42
CA ALA A 120 0.05 -8.76 0.88
C ALA A 120 1.29 -9.15 0.07
N ALA A 121 1.30 -8.91 -1.25
CA ALA A 121 2.43 -9.26 -2.11
C ALA A 121 3.71 -8.44 -1.81
N ASN A 122 3.57 -7.25 -1.21
CA ASN A 122 4.68 -6.38 -0.84
C ASN A 122 5.38 -6.78 0.47
N LEU A 123 4.85 -7.75 1.20
CA LEU A 123 5.40 -8.20 2.49
C LEU A 123 6.47 -9.28 2.33
N PHE A 124 6.67 -9.82 1.12
CA PHE A 124 7.55 -10.97 0.90
C PHE A 124 8.76 -10.64 0.02
N ARG A 125 9.92 -11.14 0.46
CA ARG A 125 11.12 -11.25 -0.37
C ARG A 125 11.19 -12.61 -1.05
N GLU A 126 12.17 -12.76 -1.95
CA GLU A 126 12.49 -14.05 -2.54
C GLU A 126 12.68 -15.12 -1.46
N GLY A 127 11.99 -16.24 -1.60
CA GLY A 127 12.10 -17.40 -0.70
C GLY A 127 11.27 -17.32 0.59
N GLU A 128 10.51 -16.26 0.84
CA GLU A 128 9.76 -16.07 2.09
C GLU A 128 8.31 -16.61 2.04
N LEU A 129 7.75 -16.90 0.87
CA LEU A 129 6.38 -17.42 0.72
C LEU A 129 6.07 -18.72 1.52
N PRO A 130 7.02 -19.63 1.80
CA PRO A 130 6.74 -20.75 2.70
C PRO A 130 6.30 -20.34 4.12
N HIS A 131 6.55 -19.10 4.53
CA HIS A 131 6.14 -18.52 5.82
C HIS A 131 4.96 -17.53 5.67
N ALA A 132 4.24 -17.59 4.55
CA ALA A 132 3.22 -16.58 4.22
C ALA A 132 2.11 -16.50 5.27
N GLU A 133 1.68 -17.61 5.86
CA GLU A 133 0.65 -17.62 6.89
C GLU A 133 1.07 -16.78 8.11
N GLU A 134 2.27 -17.02 8.61
CA GLU A 134 2.82 -16.32 9.78
C GLU A 134 2.98 -14.81 9.50
N VAL A 135 3.53 -14.45 8.33
CA VAL A 135 3.76 -13.05 7.93
C VAL A 135 2.44 -12.30 7.73
N LEU A 136 1.44 -12.93 7.11
CA LEU A 136 0.12 -12.33 6.90
C LEU A 136 -0.60 -12.14 8.23
N ASP A 137 -0.60 -13.14 9.10
CA ASP A 137 -1.28 -13.07 10.39
C ASP A 137 -0.69 -11.96 11.27
N GLU A 138 0.64 -11.88 11.35
CA GLU A 138 1.32 -10.81 12.07
C GLU A 138 1.00 -9.43 11.48
N ALA A 139 0.97 -9.32 10.15
CA ALA A 139 0.66 -8.04 9.50
C ALA A 139 -0.75 -7.55 9.84
N PHE A 140 -1.72 -8.45 9.87
CA PHE A 140 -3.09 -8.10 10.25
C PHE A 140 -3.23 -7.86 11.75
N GLU A 141 -2.59 -8.66 12.61
CA GLU A 141 -2.60 -8.43 14.07
C GLU A 141 -2.06 -7.04 14.44
N LEU A 142 -1.05 -6.55 13.71
CA LEU A 142 -0.42 -5.28 13.98
C LEU A 142 -1.11 -4.07 13.34
N LEU A 143 -1.80 -4.23 12.22
CA LEU A 143 -2.22 -3.10 11.37
C LEU A 143 -3.72 -3.02 11.08
N ASP A 144 -4.52 -4.03 11.43
CA ASP A 144 -5.93 -4.17 11.02
C ASP A 144 -6.79 -2.92 11.23
N GLU A 145 -6.71 -2.30 12.41
CA GLU A 145 -7.48 -1.09 12.77
C GLU A 145 -7.13 0.14 11.90
N ASP A 146 -5.97 0.10 11.24
CA ASP A 146 -5.48 1.20 10.43
C ASP A 146 -5.57 0.94 8.93
N VAL A 147 -5.99 -0.27 8.50
CA VAL A 147 -6.16 -0.61 7.08
C VAL A 147 -7.41 0.05 6.50
N VAL A 148 -7.23 1.00 5.58
CA VAL A 148 -8.34 1.69 4.89
C VAL A 148 -8.52 1.24 3.44
N MET A 149 -7.56 0.51 2.89
CA MET A 149 -7.54 0.00 1.53
C MET A 149 -6.71 -1.26 1.46
N ALA A 150 -7.08 -2.17 0.57
CA ALA A 150 -6.29 -3.36 0.27
C ALA A 150 -5.99 -3.45 -1.23
N HIS A 151 -4.80 -3.93 -1.58
CA HIS A 151 -4.41 -4.23 -2.95
C HIS A 151 -4.53 -5.72 -3.25
N ALA A 152 -4.97 -6.04 -4.46
CA ALA A 152 -4.96 -7.38 -5.02
C ALA A 152 -3.89 -7.47 -6.10
N LYS A 153 -2.73 -7.91 -5.68
CA LYS A 153 -1.52 -8.17 -6.45
C LYS A 153 -0.98 -9.52 -6.01
N ASP A 154 -0.15 -10.16 -6.78
CA ASP A 154 0.40 -11.48 -6.46
C ASP A 154 1.93 -11.48 -6.54
N VAL A 155 2.56 -12.47 -5.95
CA VAL A 155 4.00 -12.61 -5.92
C VAL A 155 4.38 -14.09 -6.06
N LYS A 156 5.44 -14.36 -6.80
CA LYS A 156 6.07 -15.67 -6.88
C LYS A 156 7.14 -15.83 -5.80
N ASN A 157 7.47 -17.07 -5.46
CA ASN A 157 8.56 -17.33 -4.49
C ASN A 157 9.93 -16.80 -4.95
N THR A 158 10.06 -16.41 -6.21
CA THR A 158 11.23 -15.69 -6.75
C THR A 158 11.27 -14.19 -6.39
N GLY A 159 10.25 -13.67 -5.70
CA GLY A 159 10.09 -12.23 -5.45
C GLY A 159 9.53 -11.45 -6.65
N GLU A 160 9.22 -12.13 -7.78
CA GLU A 160 8.58 -11.48 -8.93
C GLU A 160 7.14 -11.14 -8.63
N VAL A 161 6.81 -9.85 -8.70
CA VAL A 161 5.44 -9.35 -8.55
C VAL A 161 4.66 -9.55 -9.86
N VAL A 162 3.45 -10.09 -9.75
CA VAL A 162 2.60 -10.44 -10.89
C VAL A 162 1.13 -10.07 -10.61
N ALA A 163 0.28 -10.16 -11.62
CA ALA A 163 -1.15 -9.92 -11.48
C ALA A 163 -1.81 -10.95 -10.53
N ALA A 164 -2.86 -10.53 -9.82
CA ALA A 164 -3.62 -11.38 -8.90
C ALA A 164 -4.09 -12.70 -9.58
N GLY A 165 -3.78 -13.82 -8.94
CA GLY A 165 -4.02 -15.19 -9.45
C GLY A 165 -2.95 -15.72 -10.40
N ARG A 166 -1.81 -15.03 -10.53
CA ARG A 166 -0.67 -15.47 -11.35
C ARG A 166 0.56 -15.84 -10.53
N GLY A 167 0.53 -15.60 -9.23
CA GLY A 167 1.60 -15.92 -8.29
C GLY A 167 1.28 -17.11 -7.39
N GLU A 168 1.87 -17.09 -6.21
CA GLU A 168 1.83 -18.18 -5.23
C GLU A 168 1.33 -17.70 -3.85
N LEU A 169 0.81 -16.43 -3.76
CA LEU A 169 0.28 -15.88 -2.53
C LEU A 169 -0.97 -16.67 -2.08
N ASP A 170 -1.05 -16.98 -0.78
CA ASP A 170 -2.25 -17.58 -0.19
C ASP A 170 -3.39 -16.55 -0.11
N TYR A 171 -4.15 -16.43 -1.20
CA TYR A 171 -5.30 -15.54 -1.27
C TYR A 171 -6.45 -15.96 -0.36
N ASP A 172 -6.58 -17.24 -0.01
CA ASP A 172 -7.63 -17.69 0.90
C ASP A 172 -7.34 -17.14 2.29
N ARG A 173 -6.08 -17.26 2.76
CA ARG A 173 -5.65 -16.68 4.03
C ARG A 173 -5.72 -15.16 4.04
N TYR A 174 -5.22 -14.50 2.97
CA TYR A 174 -5.28 -13.05 2.85
C TYR A 174 -6.71 -12.51 2.97
N LEU A 175 -7.65 -13.09 2.24
CA LEU A 175 -9.05 -12.67 2.26
C LEU A 175 -9.77 -13.09 3.57
N GLU A 176 -9.36 -14.18 4.20
CA GLU A 176 -9.84 -14.58 5.53
C GLU A 176 -9.44 -13.53 6.57
N ASN A 177 -8.19 -13.11 6.58
CA ASN A 177 -7.71 -12.05 7.47
C ASN A 177 -8.47 -10.75 7.25
N LEU A 178 -8.64 -10.28 5.99
CA LEU A 178 -9.45 -9.09 5.68
C LEU A 178 -10.89 -9.19 6.23
N ARG A 179 -11.53 -10.36 6.13
CA ARG A 179 -12.89 -10.58 6.69
C ARG A 179 -12.88 -10.65 8.20
N GLY A 180 -11.82 -11.20 8.79
CA GLY A 180 -11.73 -11.47 10.24
C GLY A 180 -11.85 -10.21 11.09
N PHE A 181 -11.30 -9.09 10.63
CA PHE A 181 -11.46 -7.79 11.32
C PHE A 181 -12.54 -6.89 10.71
N GLY A 182 -13.37 -7.42 9.79
CA GLY A 182 -14.51 -6.68 9.24
C GLY A 182 -14.15 -5.61 8.23
N PHE A 183 -13.13 -5.83 7.40
CA PHE A 183 -12.74 -4.88 6.36
C PHE A 183 -13.87 -4.63 5.35
N GLU A 184 -14.31 -3.39 5.24
CA GLU A 184 -15.32 -2.92 4.29
C GLU A 184 -14.74 -1.96 3.22
N GLY A 185 -13.43 -1.73 3.27
CA GLY A 185 -12.72 -0.87 2.33
C GLY A 185 -12.61 -1.45 0.92
N PRO A 186 -12.10 -0.67 -0.03
CA PRO A 186 -11.90 -1.14 -1.39
C PRO A 186 -10.73 -2.12 -1.49
N LEU A 187 -10.93 -3.23 -2.21
CA LEU A 187 -9.89 -4.14 -2.69
C LEU A 187 -9.58 -3.80 -4.15
N ILE A 188 -8.38 -3.30 -4.42
CA ILE A 188 -7.98 -2.72 -5.71
C ILE A 188 -7.03 -3.68 -6.43
N LEU A 189 -7.40 -4.09 -7.65
CA LEU A 189 -6.46 -4.75 -8.56
C LEU A 189 -5.33 -3.80 -8.92
N HIS A 190 -4.10 -4.23 -8.72
CA HIS A 190 -2.91 -3.42 -8.88
C HIS A 190 -1.81 -4.18 -9.62
N ASN A 191 -0.93 -3.44 -10.30
CA ASN A 191 0.26 -3.98 -10.99
C ASN A 191 -0.07 -5.11 -11.98
N LEU A 192 -0.94 -4.83 -12.95
CA LEU A 192 -1.34 -5.77 -13.99
C LEU A 192 -1.48 -5.05 -15.34
N GLU A 193 -1.27 -5.80 -16.41
CA GLU A 193 -1.50 -5.33 -17.78
C GLU A 193 -2.99 -5.39 -18.15
N GLU A 194 -3.41 -4.61 -19.15
CA GLU A 194 -4.82 -4.57 -19.60
C GLU A 194 -5.37 -5.96 -19.93
N GLY A 195 -4.55 -6.82 -20.59
CA GLY A 195 -4.94 -8.17 -20.94
C GLY A 195 -5.08 -9.15 -19.76
N GLU A 196 -4.65 -8.78 -18.56
CA GLU A 196 -4.74 -9.59 -17.35
C GLU A 196 -5.96 -9.25 -16.48
N VAL A 197 -6.60 -8.08 -16.71
CA VAL A 197 -7.69 -7.56 -15.89
C VAL A 197 -8.84 -8.56 -15.78
N GLU A 198 -9.31 -9.12 -16.91
CA GLU A 198 -10.45 -10.04 -16.91
C GLU A 198 -10.14 -11.32 -16.09
N GLY A 199 -8.93 -11.88 -16.24
CA GLY A 199 -8.49 -13.06 -15.50
C GLY A 199 -8.39 -12.78 -14.00
N SER A 200 -7.79 -11.67 -13.60
CA SER A 200 -7.66 -11.28 -12.19
C SER A 200 -8.99 -10.97 -11.52
N VAL A 201 -9.92 -10.32 -12.26
CA VAL A 201 -11.30 -10.10 -11.78
C VAL A 201 -12.03 -11.43 -11.56
N ALA A 202 -11.93 -12.38 -12.51
CA ALA A 202 -12.56 -13.70 -12.39
C ALA A 202 -11.98 -14.48 -11.21
N PHE A 203 -10.67 -14.44 -11.02
CA PHE A 203 -9.98 -15.05 -9.89
C PHE A 203 -10.51 -14.50 -8.55
N LEU A 204 -10.50 -13.17 -8.37
CA LEU A 204 -10.97 -12.55 -7.14
C LEU A 204 -12.45 -12.81 -6.85
N ARG A 205 -13.31 -12.77 -7.87
CA ARG A 205 -14.74 -13.12 -7.72
C ARG A 205 -14.91 -14.55 -7.19
N THR A 206 -14.14 -15.48 -7.71
CA THR A 206 -14.15 -16.87 -7.25
C THR A 206 -13.73 -16.97 -5.78
N LYS A 207 -12.63 -16.32 -5.40
CA LYS A 207 -12.11 -16.31 -4.02
C LYS A 207 -13.06 -15.59 -3.03
N LEU A 208 -13.74 -14.56 -3.49
CA LEU A 208 -14.73 -13.82 -2.69
C LEU A 208 -16.09 -14.50 -2.61
N GLY A 209 -16.34 -15.58 -3.39
CA GLY A 209 -17.64 -16.23 -3.47
C GLY A 209 -18.73 -15.38 -4.16
N VAL A 210 -18.33 -14.39 -4.95
CA VAL A 210 -19.25 -13.51 -5.68
C VAL A 210 -19.52 -14.10 -7.06
N ASN A 211 -20.68 -14.72 -7.23
CA ASN A 211 -21.11 -15.26 -8.52
C ASN A 211 -21.28 -14.16 -9.57
N ALA A 212 -20.98 -14.46 -10.84
CA ALA A 212 -21.09 -13.56 -11.99
C ALA A 212 -22.57 -13.28 -12.36
N THR A 213 -23.27 -12.45 -11.59
CA THR A 213 -24.64 -12.00 -11.88
C THR A 213 -24.73 -10.47 -12.04
N TYR A 214 -23.76 -9.87 -12.74
CA TYR A 214 -23.83 -8.44 -13.06
C TYR A 214 -23.50 -8.16 -14.54
N SER A 215 -24.28 -8.73 -15.45
CA SER A 215 -24.12 -8.44 -16.89
C SER A 215 -25.44 -8.35 -17.68
N GLU A 216 -26.55 -7.80 -17.14
CA GLU A 216 -27.73 -7.56 -17.97
C GLU A 216 -28.64 -6.38 -17.61
N GLN A 217 -28.23 -5.41 -16.80
CA GLN A 217 -29.11 -4.28 -16.47
C GLN A 217 -28.62 -2.89 -16.91
N ARG A 218 -27.76 -2.77 -17.91
CA ARG A 218 -27.49 -1.47 -18.58
C ARG A 218 -27.67 -1.54 -20.08
N GLY A 219 -28.83 -2.03 -20.52
CA GLY A 219 -29.23 -2.06 -21.91
C GLY A 219 -30.76 -1.93 -22.05
N ARG A 220 -31.31 -0.81 -21.56
CA ARG A 220 -32.61 -0.30 -22.01
C ARG A 220 -32.71 1.19 -21.73
#